data_35a9e42e36e626c99ae8a4d90cf0aed0
#
_entry.id   35a9e42e36e626c99ae8a4d90cf0aed0
#
_cell.length_a   1.000
_cell.length_b   1.000
_cell.length_c   1.000
_cell.angle_alpha   90.00
_cell.angle_beta   90.00
_cell.angle_gamma   90.00
#
_symmetry.space_group_name_H-M   'P 1'
#
loop_
_entity.id
_entity.type
_entity.pdbx_description
1 polymer ?
#
loop_
_entity_poly.entity_id
_entity_poly.type
_entity_poly.pdbx_seq_one_letter_code
_entity_poly.pdbx_strand_id
1 'polypeptide(L)'
;MIIGPYINALAIISGAVIGAVLGGRIPERLRTNLTLIFGLCSMGMGIVMVAKTTNMPAMILSLLLGTIIGELLLLEQGINKLASSAKGLVEKMFPDKPSSMNSQEEFLSKFVAIVVLFSFSGTGIFGAMNEGMSGNFDILIVKSFLDFFTAMIFATSLGISVASIFVPQTLVQVILAYSAVFIMPFVTPEMRGDFAAVGGMLMIAAGFRICNIQMFHVANMLPALFLAMPISHFWSTFF
;
A
#
# COMPACT_ATOMS: atom_id res chain seq x y z
N MET A 1 -0.38 -6.06 -20.37
CA MET A 1 0.78 -6.69 -19.70
C MET A 1 0.91 -6.04 -18.33
N ILE A 2 1.02 -6.82 -17.26
CA ILE A 2 1.16 -6.28 -15.90
C ILE A 2 2.64 -6.00 -15.66
N ILE A 3 3.02 -4.74 -15.44
CA ILE A 3 4.42 -4.27 -15.34
C ILE A 3 4.66 -3.53 -14.00
N GLY A 4 3.65 -2.85 -13.48
CA GLY A 4 3.75 -1.99 -12.30
C GLY A 4 4.37 -2.67 -11.07
N PRO A 5 3.95 -3.90 -10.68
CA PRO A 5 4.54 -4.61 -9.56
C PRO A 5 6.05 -4.84 -9.68
N TYR A 6 6.53 -5.10 -10.89
CA TYR A 6 7.96 -5.36 -11.15
C TYR A 6 8.78 -4.07 -11.09
N ILE A 7 8.24 -2.95 -11.61
CA ILE A 7 8.87 -1.63 -11.47
C ILE A 7 8.96 -1.26 -9.99
N ASN A 8 7.89 -1.50 -9.24
CA ASN A 8 7.87 -1.24 -7.81
C ASN A 8 8.87 -2.13 -7.04
N ALA A 9 9.01 -3.40 -7.42
CA ALA A 9 10.04 -4.28 -6.87
C ALA A 9 11.46 -3.73 -7.08
N LEU A 10 11.78 -3.30 -8.31
CA LEU A 10 13.07 -2.70 -8.63
C LEU A 10 13.32 -1.40 -7.85
N ALA A 11 12.29 -0.60 -7.64
CA ALA A 11 12.36 0.61 -6.85
C ALA A 11 12.73 0.32 -5.39
N ILE A 12 12.10 -0.68 -4.77
CA ILE A 12 12.41 -1.09 -3.39
C ILE A 12 13.84 -1.62 -3.29
N ILE A 13 14.24 -2.51 -4.19
CA ILE A 13 15.60 -3.08 -4.17
C ILE A 13 16.65 -1.97 -4.32
N SER A 14 16.49 -1.10 -5.32
CA SER A 14 17.45 -0.02 -5.56
C SER A 14 17.49 1.00 -4.42
N GLY A 15 16.32 1.39 -3.90
CA GLY A 15 16.22 2.25 -2.72
C GLY A 15 16.90 1.65 -1.49
N ALA A 16 16.65 0.37 -1.22
CA ALA A 16 17.24 -0.33 -0.09
C ALA A 16 18.76 -0.46 -0.21
N VAL A 17 19.29 -0.78 -1.40
CA VAL A 17 20.73 -0.85 -1.64
C VAL A 17 21.39 0.52 -1.39
N ILE A 18 20.83 1.57 -1.97
CA ILE A 18 21.35 2.93 -1.79
C ILE A 18 21.29 3.35 -0.32
N GLY A 19 20.17 3.09 0.35
CA GLY A 19 19.98 3.41 1.76
C GLY A 19 20.96 2.67 2.68
N ALA A 20 21.19 1.38 2.41
CA ALA A 20 22.15 0.57 3.18
C ALA A 20 23.59 1.08 2.99
N VAL A 21 23.97 1.51 1.77
CA VAL A 21 25.30 2.08 1.49
C VAL A 21 25.45 3.47 2.12
N LEU A 22 24.43 4.33 2.03
CA LEU A 22 24.46 5.67 2.62
C LEU A 22 24.47 5.61 4.16
N GLY A 23 23.80 4.60 4.75
CA GLY A 23 23.72 4.45 6.20
C GLY A 23 23.19 5.69 6.90
N GLY A 24 23.81 6.05 8.02
CA GLY A 24 23.43 7.23 8.82
C GLY A 24 23.77 8.61 8.21
N ARG A 25 24.29 8.67 6.98
CA ARG A 25 24.68 9.93 6.32
C ARG A 25 23.50 10.77 5.88
N ILE A 26 22.30 10.18 5.77
CA ILE A 26 21.08 10.94 5.40
C ILE A 26 20.62 11.73 6.63
N PRO A 27 20.58 13.08 6.56
CA PRO A 27 20.13 13.92 7.67
C PRO A 27 18.70 13.59 8.09
N GLU A 28 18.42 13.57 9.39
CA GLU A 28 17.09 13.28 9.94
C GLU A 28 16.03 14.26 9.40
N ARG A 29 16.38 15.54 9.29
CA ARG A 29 15.51 16.57 8.70
C ARG A 29 15.04 16.18 7.29
N LEU A 30 15.94 15.63 6.48
CA LEU A 30 15.60 15.21 5.11
C LEU A 30 14.65 14.01 5.13
N ARG A 31 14.91 13.02 6.00
CA ARG A 31 14.06 11.84 6.16
C ARG A 31 12.63 12.23 6.57
N THR A 32 12.50 13.10 7.56
CA THR A 32 11.20 13.59 8.05
C THR A 32 10.45 14.36 6.95
N ASN A 33 11.10 15.32 6.29
CA ASN A 33 10.43 16.12 5.27
C ASN A 33 10.01 15.29 4.05
N LEU A 34 10.84 14.35 3.60
CA LEU A 34 10.46 13.45 2.50
C LEU A 34 9.23 12.61 2.86
N THR A 35 9.16 12.09 4.08
CA THR A 35 8.00 11.33 4.55
C THR A 35 6.72 12.17 4.49
N LEU A 36 6.77 13.44 4.93
CA LEU A 36 5.62 14.36 4.84
C LEU A 36 5.22 14.62 3.37
N ILE A 37 6.18 14.81 2.47
CA ILE A 37 5.91 14.98 1.04
C ILE A 37 5.25 13.71 0.46
N PHE A 38 5.66 12.52 0.89
CA PHE A 38 5.01 11.28 0.43
C PHE A 38 3.54 11.20 0.86
N GLY A 39 3.24 11.58 2.10
CA GLY A 39 1.86 11.69 2.56
C GLY A 39 1.04 12.70 1.74
N LEU A 40 1.62 13.86 1.44
CA LEU A 40 1.00 14.88 0.60
C LEU A 40 0.75 14.38 -0.82
N CYS A 41 1.71 13.70 -1.44
CA CYS A 41 1.55 13.10 -2.77
C CYS A 41 0.44 12.04 -2.78
N SER A 42 0.38 11.19 -1.73
CA SER A 42 -0.69 10.20 -1.59
C SER A 42 -2.07 10.87 -1.52
N MET A 43 -2.22 11.94 -0.73
CA MET A 43 -3.45 12.71 -0.65
C MET A 43 -3.81 13.37 -2.00
N GLY A 44 -2.84 13.99 -2.66
CA GLY A 44 -3.03 14.62 -3.97
C GLY A 44 -3.52 13.63 -5.03
N MET A 45 -2.90 12.45 -5.12
CA MET A 45 -3.39 11.39 -6.01
C MET A 45 -4.79 10.91 -5.62
N GLY A 46 -5.04 10.77 -4.32
CA GLY A 46 -6.35 10.39 -3.81
C GLY A 46 -7.45 11.35 -4.25
N ILE A 47 -7.22 12.65 -4.17
CA ILE A 47 -8.16 13.68 -4.63
C ILE A 47 -8.45 13.52 -6.13
N VAL A 48 -7.44 13.32 -6.96
CA VAL A 48 -7.61 13.10 -8.41
C VAL A 48 -8.41 11.82 -8.69
N MET A 49 -8.25 10.78 -7.88
CA MET A 49 -9.03 9.54 -8.04
C MET A 49 -10.46 9.70 -7.57
N VAL A 50 -10.71 10.41 -6.46
CA VAL A 50 -12.08 10.71 -5.97
C VAL A 50 -12.86 11.53 -7.00
N ALA A 51 -12.20 12.42 -7.74
CA ALA A 51 -12.84 13.20 -8.82
C ALA A 51 -13.36 12.33 -9.99
N LYS A 52 -12.98 11.04 -10.06
CA LYS A 52 -13.49 10.08 -11.07
C LYS A 52 -14.82 9.43 -10.68
N THR A 53 -15.37 9.75 -9.51
CA THR A 53 -16.64 9.18 -9.04
C THR A 53 -17.74 9.42 -10.05
N THR A 54 -18.53 8.39 -10.32
CA THR A 54 -19.72 8.45 -11.18
C THR A 54 -20.97 8.50 -10.30
N ASN A 55 -21.04 7.63 -9.30
CA ASN A 55 -22.16 7.53 -8.37
C ASN A 55 -21.68 7.80 -6.93
N MET A 56 -21.70 9.08 -6.53
CA MET A 56 -21.22 9.47 -5.18
C MET A 56 -21.88 8.68 -4.03
N PRO A 57 -23.21 8.42 -4.03
CA PRO A 57 -23.82 7.61 -2.98
C PRO A 57 -23.28 6.17 -2.93
N ALA A 58 -23.03 5.56 -4.11
CA ALA A 58 -22.47 4.21 -4.20
C ALA A 58 -21.05 4.15 -3.63
N MET A 59 -20.21 5.16 -3.96
CA MET A 59 -18.87 5.30 -3.41
C MET A 59 -18.90 5.42 -1.88
N ILE A 60 -19.73 6.32 -1.33
CA ILE A 60 -19.82 6.55 0.12
C ILE A 60 -20.34 5.31 0.83
N LEU A 61 -21.39 4.66 0.31
CA LEU A 61 -21.97 3.45 0.89
C LEU A 61 -20.93 2.31 0.90
N SER A 62 -20.18 2.14 -0.19
CA SER A 62 -19.11 1.15 -0.28
C SER A 62 -18.04 1.38 0.77
N LEU A 63 -17.64 2.64 0.96
CA LEU A 63 -16.62 3.02 1.94
C LEU A 63 -17.10 2.74 3.37
N LEU A 64 -18.34 3.14 3.70
CA LEU A 64 -18.91 2.93 5.03
C LEU A 64 -19.07 1.44 5.34
N LEU A 65 -19.74 0.68 4.47
CA LEU A 65 -19.98 -0.75 4.68
C LEU A 65 -18.67 -1.54 4.70
N GLY A 66 -17.76 -1.24 3.77
CA GLY A 66 -16.46 -1.90 3.72
C GLY A 66 -15.62 -1.64 4.96
N THR A 67 -15.62 -0.41 5.47
CA THR A 67 -14.92 -0.07 6.71
C THR A 67 -15.57 -0.76 7.91
N ILE A 68 -16.91 -0.77 8.01
CA ILE A 68 -17.62 -1.50 9.07
C ILE A 68 -17.23 -2.98 9.07
N ILE A 69 -17.24 -3.63 7.90
CA ILE A 69 -16.84 -5.03 7.77
C ILE A 69 -15.38 -5.22 8.22
N GLY A 70 -14.48 -4.38 7.76
CA GLY A 70 -13.07 -4.48 8.12
C GLY A 70 -12.79 -4.23 9.60
N GLU A 71 -13.49 -3.28 10.24
CA GLU A 71 -13.39 -3.04 11.68
C GLU A 71 -13.97 -4.22 12.49
N LEU A 72 -15.11 -4.77 12.09
CA LEU A 72 -15.70 -5.95 12.75
C LEU A 72 -14.79 -7.19 12.63
N LEU A 73 -14.14 -7.37 11.49
CA LEU A 73 -13.18 -8.46 11.24
C LEU A 73 -11.79 -8.17 11.80
N LEU A 74 -11.53 -6.96 12.31
CA LEU A 74 -10.23 -6.51 12.82
C LEU A 74 -9.08 -6.79 11.82
N LEU A 75 -9.29 -6.50 10.55
CA LEU A 75 -8.39 -6.89 9.46
C LEU A 75 -6.96 -6.37 9.66
N GLU A 76 -6.80 -5.12 10.09
CA GLU A 76 -5.47 -4.56 10.34
C GLU A 76 -4.74 -5.31 11.47
N GLN A 77 -5.46 -5.70 12.52
CA GLN A 77 -4.90 -6.51 13.60
C GLN A 77 -4.56 -7.93 13.11
N GLY A 78 -5.42 -8.53 12.29
CA GLY A 78 -5.20 -9.83 11.67
C GLY A 78 -3.94 -9.84 10.79
N ILE A 79 -3.78 -8.83 9.93
CA ILE A 79 -2.59 -8.66 9.07
C ILE A 79 -1.33 -8.49 9.93
N ASN A 80 -1.38 -7.65 10.96
CA ASN A 80 -0.26 -7.44 11.87
C ASN A 80 0.11 -8.72 12.65
N LYS A 81 -0.89 -9.48 13.08
CA LYS A 81 -0.67 -10.76 13.77
C LYS A 81 -0.06 -11.81 12.84
N LEU A 82 -0.56 -11.91 11.60
CA LEU A 82 -0.01 -12.80 10.58
C LEU A 82 1.45 -12.44 10.27
N ALA A 83 1.73 -11.15 10.04
CA ALA A 83 3.08 -10.67 9.80
C ALA A 83 4.02 -10.92 11.01
N SER A 84 3.50 -10.74 12.23
CA SER A 84 4.25 -11.05 13.46
C SER A 84 4.55 -12.54 13.59
N SER A 85 3.69 -13.43 13.10
CA SER A 85 3.94 -14.87 13.08
C SER A 85 5.12 -15.24 12.16
N ALA A 86 5.42 -14.38 11.17
CA ALA A 86 6.58 -14.57 10.29
C ALA A 86 7.92 -14.17 10.91
N LYS A 87 7.95 -13.61 12.15
CA LYS A 87 9.20 -13.18 12.81
C LYS A 87 10.25 -14.29 12.86
N GLY A 88 9.85 -15.52 13.19
CA GLY A 88 10.78 -16.65 13.24
C GLY A 88 11.39 -17.02 11.88
N LEU A 89 10.67 -16.78 10.77
CA LEU A 89 11.22 -16.95 9.44
C LEU A 89 12.21 -15.84 9.10
N VAL A 90 11.87 -14.60 9.42
CA VAL A 90 12.76 -13.44 9.25
C VAL A 90 14.04 -13.59 10.05
N GLU A 91 13.95 -14.07 11.29
CA GLU A 91 15.12 -14.34 12.15
C GLU A 91 16.05 -15.40 11.54
N LYS A 92 15.49 -16.43 10.91
CA LYS A 92 16.31 -17.43 10.19
C LYS A 92 16.99 -16.87 8.94
N MET A 93 16.35 -15.92 8.27
CA MET A 93 16.91 -15.25 7.07
C MET A 93 17.97 -14.20 7.45
N PHE A 94 17.79 -13.54 8.60
CA PHE A 94 18.65 -12.47 9.09
C PHE A 94 19.01 -12.76 10.56
N PRO A 95 19.93 -13.72 10.83
CA PRO A 95 20.29 -14.12 12.20
C PRO A 95 20.99 -12.99 12.95
N ASP A 96 21.71 -12.13 12.23
CA ASP A 96 22.43 -11.00 12.81
C ASP A 96 21.69 -9.69 12.57
N LYS A 97 21.41 -8.95 13.64
CA LYS A 97 20.85 -7.62 13.55
C LYS A 97 21.85 -6.63 12.95
N PRO A 98 21.38 -5.59 12.21
CA PRO A 98 22.25 -4.48 11.80
C PRO A 98 22.90 -3.80 13.00
N SER A 99 24.14 -3.32 12.83
CA SER A 99 24.90 -2.63 13.89
C SER A 99 24.19 -1.40 14.48
N SER A 100 23.27 -0.82 13.71
CA SER A 100 22.42 0.32 14.09
C SER A 100 21.28 -0.03 15.05
N MET A 101 21.02 -1.32 15.32
CA MET A 101 19.93 -1.77 16.18
C MET A 101 20.43 -2.25 17.54
N ASN A 102 19.66 -1.94 18.60
CA ASN A 102 20.02 -2.29 19.97
C ASN A 102 19.76 -3.77 20.27
N SER A 103 18.70 -4.36 19.71
CA SER A 103 18.33 -5.75 19.92
C SER A 103 17.79 -6.42 18.65
N GLN A 104 17.85 -7.75 18.59
CA GLN A 104 17.25 -8.54 17.51
C GLN A 104 15.72 -8.41 17.52
N GLU A 105 15.10 -8.30 18.68
CA GLU A 105 13.66 -8.12 18.79
C GLU A 105 13.19 -6.77 18.23
N GLU A 106 13.95 -5.69 18.46
CA GLU A 106 13.69 -4.38 17.87
C GLU A 106 13.77 -4.44 16.34
N PHE A 107 14.82 -5.10 15.81
CA PHE A 107 14.98 -5.32 14.38
C PHE A 107 13.77 -6.06 13.78
N LEU A 108 13.41 -7.21 14.33
CA LEU A 108 12.31 -8.04 13.84
C LEU A 108 10.99 -7.29 13.89
N SER A 109 10.74 -6.53 14.97
CA SER A 109 9.50 -5.76 15.12
C SER A 109 9.37 -4.67 14.07
N LYS A 110 10.46 -3.90 13.84
CA LYS A 110 10.50 -2.85 12.82
C LYS A 110 10.42 -3.42 11.41
N PHE A 111 11.13 -4.51 11.14
CA PHE A 111 11.12 -5.17 9.84
C PHE A 111 9.72 -5.67 9.46
N VAL A 112 9.05 -6.37 10.39
CA VAL A 112 7.66 -6.84 10.16
C VAL A 112 6.70 -5.68 9.93
N ALA A 113 6.82 -4.60 10.70
CA ALA A 113 5.98 -3.42 10.51
C ALA A 113 6.15 -2.81 9.10
N ILE A 114 7.37 -2.79 8.58
CA ILE A 114 7.65 -2.28 7.23
C ILE A 114 7.13 -3.25 6.15
N VAL A 115 7.26 -4.55 6.33
CA VAL A 115 6.66 -5.54 5.41
C VAL A 115 5.16 -5.30 5.28
N VAL A 116 4.46 -5.08 6.40
CA VAL A 116 3.03 -4.75 6.38
C VAL A 116 2.76 -3.43 5.66
N LEU A 117 3.54 -2.39 5.98
CA LEU A 117 3.39 -1.06 5.38
C LEU A 117 3.50 -1.11 3.86
N PHE A 118 4.49 -1.81 3.32
CA PHE A 118 4.72 -1.88 1.88
C PHE A 118 3.73 -2.82 1.18
N SER A 119 3.46 -4.00 1.74
CA SER A 119 2.67 -5.05 1.10
C SER A 119 1.16 -4.79 1.15
N PHE A 120 0.68 -4.17 2.23
CA PHE A 120 -0.76 -3.95 2.47
C PHE A 120 -1.15 -2.48 2.45
N SER A 121 -0.39 -1.64 1.73
CA SER A 121 -0.77 -0.23 1.54
C SER A 121 -1.98 -0.12 0.62
N GLY A 122 -2.93 0.77 0.95
CA GLY A 122 -4.10 1.03 0.13
C GLY A 122 -3.75 1.44 -1.31
N THR A 123 -2.70 2.26 -1.49
CA THR A 123 -2.19 2.65 -2.80
C THR A 123 -1.67 1.46 -3.61
N GLY A 124 -0.98 0.52 -2.95
CA GLY A 124 -0.43 -0.68 -3.61
C GLY A 124 -1.52 -1.64 -4.06
N ILE A 125 -2.49 -1.89 -3.19
CA ILE A 125 -3.62 -2.78 -3.47
C ILE A 125 -4.49 -2.20 -4.57
N PHE A 126 -4.91 -0.93 -4.42
CA PHE A 126 -5.71 -0.25 -5.43
C PHE A 126 -4.96 -0.14 -6.77
N GLY A 127 -3.68 0.26 -6.76
CA GLY A 127 -2.87 0.42 -7.97
C GLY A 127 -2.72 -0.90 -8.74
N ALA A 128 -2.49 -2.01 -8.04
CA ALA A 128 -2.38 -3.34 -8.65
C ALA A 128 -3.71 -3.79 -9.29
N MET A 129 -4.82 -3.63 -8.57
CA MET A 129 -6.15 -3.95 -9.11
C MET A 129 -6.50 -3.04 -10.29
N ASN A 130 -6.20 -1.74 -10.21
CA ASN A 130 -6.44 -0.79 -11.30
C ASN A 130 -5.64 -1.16 -12.55
N GLU A 131 -4.36 -1.54 -12.42
CA GLU A 131 -3.57 -2.01 -13.56
C GLU A 131 -4.16 -3.27 -14.17
N GLY A 132 -4.57 -4.25 -13.36
CA GLY A 132 -5.21 -5.48 -13.85
C GLY A 132 -6.49 -5.22 -14.64
N MET A 133 -7.31 -4.24 -14.23
CA MET A 133 -8.57 -3.90 -14.88
C MET A 133 -8.43 -2.97 -16.08
N SER A 134 -7.50 -2.02 -16.04
CA SER A 134 -7.39 -0.95 -17.03
C SER A 134 -6.14 -1.01 -17.89
N GLY A 135 -5.13 -1.79 -17.51
CA GLY A 135 -3.80 -1.77 -18.08
C GLY A 135 -2.97 -0.53 -17.71
N ASN A 136 -3.55 0.42 -16.94
CA ASN A 136 -2.86 1.64 -16.51
C ASN A 136 -2.12 1.40 -15.19
N PHE A 137 -0.80 1.55 -15.22
CA PHE A 137 0.10 1.34 -14.08
C PHE A 137 0.63 2.65 -13.47
N ASP A 138 0.11 3.82 -13.83
CA ASP A 138 0.59 5.12 -13.34
C ASP A 138 0.60 5.21 -11.81
N ILE A 139 -0.42 4.65 -11.16
CA ILE A 139 -0.52 4.64 -9.69
C ILE A 139 0.64 3.85 -9.08
N LEU A 140 1.00 2.71 -9.68
CA LEU A 140 2.14 1.90 -9.22
C LEU A 140 3.49 2.55 -9.55
N ILE A 141 3.59 3.34 -10.63
CA ILE A 141 4.78 4.17 -10.90
C ILE A 141 4.96 5.20 -9.79
N VAL A 142 3.92 5.96 -9.46
CA VAL A 142 4.03 6.95 -8.37
C VAL A 142 4.34 6.25 -7.05
N LYS A 143 3.68 5.13 -6.77
CA LYS A 143 4.02 4.30 -5.59
C LYS A 143 5.49 3.87 -5.62
N SER A 144 6.02 3.50 -6.77
CA SER A 144 7.43 3.09 -6.91
C SER A 144 8.40 4.21 -6.52
N PHE A 145 8.10 5.46 -6.86
CA PHE A 145 8.89 6.60 -6.36
C PHE A 145 8.80 6.71 -4.83
N LEU A 146 7.59 6.62 -4.27
CA LEU A 146 7.39 6.70 -2.81
C LEU A 146 8.14 5.56 -2.10
N ASP A 147 8.00 4.35 -2.61
CA ASP A 147 8.62 3.15 -2.05
C ASP A 147 10.15 3.16 -2.16
N PHE A 148 10.71 3.68 -3.27
CA PHE A 148 12.14 3.86 -3.44
C PHE A 148 12.74 4.69 -2.30
N PHE A 149 12.21 5.87 -2.07
CA PHE A 149 12.71 6.75 -1.02
C PHE A 149 12.41 6.22 0.38
N THR A 150 11.24 5.60 0.57
CA THR A 150 10.89 4.97 1.85
C THR A 150 11.81 3.80 2.17
N ALA A 151 12.07 2.92 1.21
CA ALA A 151 13.02 1.83 1.35
C ALA A 151 14.44 2.33 1.63
N MET A 152 14.87 3.40 0.94
CA MET A 152 16.16 4.04 1.18
C MET A 152 16.26 4.56 2.62
N ILE A 153 15.22 5.24 3.13
CA ILE A 153 15.20 5.76 4.50
C ILE A 153 15.26 4.63 5.53
N PHE A 154 14.43 3.58 5.38
CA PHE A 154 14.43 2.46 6.32
C PHE A 154 15.71 1.64 6.26
N ALA A 155 16.32 1.49 5.08
CA ALA A 155 17.57 0.75 4.93
C ALA A 155 18.75 1.44 5.64
N THR A 156 18.69 2.75 5.94
CA THR A 156 19.72 3.39 6.77
C THR A 156 19.80 2.83 8.18
N SER A 157 18.69 2.28 8.69
CA SER A 157 18.60 1.69 10.04
C SER A 157 18.50 0.18 10.03
N LEU A 158 17.78 -0.42 9.09
CA LEU A 158 17.54 -1.86 8.98
C LEU A 158 18.53 -2.56 8.03
N GLY A 159 19.39 -1.78 7.35
CA GLY A 159 20.36 -2.32 6.42
C GLY A 159 19.73 -2.91 5.16
N ILE A 160 20.48 -3.78 4.50
CA ILE A 160 20.11 -4.40 3.22
C ILE A 160 18.89 -5.33 3.31
N SER A 161 18.50 -5.76 4.53
CA SER A 161 17.32 -6.60 4.74
C SER A 161 16.03 -5.98 4.14
N VAL A 162 15.94 -4.65 4.10
CA VAL A 162 14.80 -3.93 3.50
C VAL A 162 14.59 -4.33 2.04
N ALA A 163 15.65 -4.68 1.30
CA ALA A 163 15.51 -5.14 -0.07
C ALA A 163 14.60 -6.36 -0.20
N SER A 164 14.62 -7.30 0.80
CA SER A 164 13.80 -8.52 0.73
C SER A 164 12.28 -8.27 0.78
N ILE A 165 11.85 -7.06 1.18
CA ILE A 165 10.44 -6.66 1.21
C ILE A 165 9.81 -6.72 -0.19
N PHE A 166 10.62 -6.60 -1.27
CA PHE A 166 10.09 -6.74 -2.62
C PHE A 166 9.35 -8.06 -2.83
N VAL A 167 9.75 -9.13 -2.15
CA VAL A 167 9.15 -10.48 -2.33
C VAL A 167 7.67 -10.49 -1.91
N PRO A 168 7.31 -10.26 -0.62
CA PRO A 168 5.92 -10.26 -0.20
C PRO A 168 5.10 -9.18 -0.89
N GLN A 169 5.65 -7.99 -1.11
CA GLN A 169 4.94 -6.92 -1.79
C GLN A 169 4.62 -7.25 -3.24
N THR A 170 5.60 -7.70 -4.02
CA THR A 170 5.36 -8.07 -5.42
C THR A 170 4.38 -9.23 -5.53
N LEU A 171 4.48 -10.22 -4.64
CA LEU A 171 3.55 -11.34 -4.60
C LEU A 171 2.10 -10.86 -4.42
N VAL A 172 1.85 -10.00 -3.43
CA VAL A 172 0.52 -9.42 -3.17
C VAL A 172 0.02 -8.65 -4.39
N GLN A 173 0.85 -7.76 -4.97
CA GLN A 173 0.46 -6.93 -6.10
C GLN A 173 0.19 -7.76 -7.36
N VAL A 174 1.02 -8.75 -7.65
CA VAL A 174 0.84 -9.65 -8.81
C VAL A 174 -0.45 -10.47 -8.67
N ILE A 175 -0.70 -11.06 -7.50
CA ILE A 175 -1.94 -11.80 -7.25
C ILE A 175 -3.15 -10.89 -7.45
N LEU A 176 -3.14 -9.69 -6.91
CA LEU A 176 -4.25 -8.74 -7.03
C LEU A 176 -4.46 -8.26 -8.47
N ALA A 177 -3.38 -7.95 -9.19
CA ALA A 177 -3.45 -7.50 -10.58
C ALA A 177 -4.01 -8.60 -11.50
N TYR A 178 -3.52 -9.84 -11.39
CA TYR A 178 -4.06 -10.94 -12.17
C TYR A 178 -5.49 -11.31 -11.78
N SER A 179 -5.83 -11.28 -10.48
CA SER A 179 -7.20 -11.49 -10.04
C SER A 179 -8.15 -10.44 -10.64
N ALA A 180 -7.70 -9.19 -10.74
CA ALA A 180 -8.49 -8.11 -11.32
C ALA A 180 -8.73 -8.28 -12.83
N VAL A 181 -7.81 -8.91 -13.57
CA VAL A 181 -8.02 -9.25 -14.99
C VAL A 181 -9.26 -10.14 -15.20
N PHE A 182 -9.50 -11.09 -14.29
CA PHE A 182 -10.68 -11.98 -14.39
C PHE A 182 -11.99 -11.24 -14.14
N ILE A 183 -11.96 -10.15 -13.38
CA ILE A 183 -13.14 -9.34 -13.07
C ILE A 183 -13.43 -8.34 -14.20
N MET A 184 -12.41 -7.92 -14.96
CA MET A 184 -12.48 -6.89 -15.98
C MET A 184 -13.66 -7.03 -16.97
N PRO A 185 -14.01 -8.22 -17.50
CA PRO A 185 -15.11 -8.35 -18.46
C PRO A 185 -16.49 -7.95 -17.91
N PHE A 186 -16.63 -7.90 -16.60
CA PHE A 186 -17.88 -7.57 -15.90
C PHE A 186 -17.92 -6.13 -15.39
N VAL A 187 -16.85 -5.35 -15.61
CA VAL A 187 -16.70 -4.01 -15.05
C VAL A 187 -17.10 -2.95 -16.07
N THR A 188 -18.13 -2.17 -15.74
CA THR A 188 -18.57 -1.01 -16.52
C THR A 188 -17.67 0.22 -16.26
N PRO A 189 -17.72 1.26 -17.12
CA PRO A 189 -17.01 2.52 -16.86
C PRO A 189 -17.38 3.17 -15.51
N GLU A 190 -18.67 3.11 -15.14
CA GLU A 190 -19.20 3.64 -13.88
C GLU A 190 -18.60 2.90 -12.68
N MET A 191 -18.63 1.57 -12.71
CA MET A 191 -18.02 0.73 -11.67
C MET A 191 -16.53 1.04 -11.49
N ARG A 192 -15.79 1.31 -12.59
CA ARG A 192 -14.38 1.71 -12.52
C ARG A 192 -14.20 3.09 -11.89
N GLY A 193 -15.08 4.04 -12.22
CA GLY A 193 -15.05 5.38 -11.63
C GLY A 193 -15.23 5.34 -10.12
N ASP A 194 -16.26 4.62 -9.66
CA ASP A 194 -16.57 4.50 -8.24
C ASP A 194 -15.51 3.67 -7.48
N PHE A 195 -14.99 2.60 -8.08
CA PHE A 195 -13.84 1.85 -7.55
C PHE A 195 -12.60 2.75 -7.41
N ALA A 196 -12.29 3.58 -8.43
CA ALA A 196 -11.18 4.51 -8.38
C ALA A 196 -11.38 5.55 -7.27
N ALA A 197 -12.60 6.04 -7.09
CA ALA A 197 -12.93 7.00 -6.05
C ALA A 197 -12.78 6.41 -4.63
N VAL A 198 -13.24 5.18 -4.40
CA VAL A 198 -13.01 4.46 -3.13
C VAL A 198 -11.51 4.28 -2.89
N GLY A 199 -10.75 3.85 -3.92
CA GLY A 199 -9.28 3.76 -3.84
C GLY A 199 -8.64 5.10 -3.51
N GLY A 200 -9.14 6.19 -4.08
CA GLY A 200 -8.73 7.56 -3.77
C GLY A 200 -8.92 7.93 -2.29
N MET A 201 -10.05 7.54 -1.70
CA MET A 201 -10.30 7.76 -0.27
C MET A 201 -9.32 6.98 0.61
N LEU A 202 -8.98 5.75 0.23
CA LEU A 202 -7.93 4.98 0.93
C LEU A 202 -6.55 5.65 0.81
N MET A 203 -6.23 6.24 -0.35
CA MET A 203 -4.98 6.98 -0.56
C MET A 203 -4.92 8.25 0.28
N ILE A 204 -6.03 8.97 0.44
CA ILE A 204 -6.14 10.14 1.33
C ILE A 204 -5.93 9.69 2.78
N ALA A 205 -6.62 8.65 3.23
CA ALA A 205 -6.49 8.10 4.58
C ALA A 205 -5.03 7.65 4.87
N ALA A 206 -4.38 7.01 3.90
CA ALA A 206 -2.96 6.64 4.00
C ALA A 206 -2.06 7.89 4.08
N GLY A 207 -2.34 8.94 3.31
CA GLY A 207 -1.62 10.19 3.37
C GLY A 207 -1.72 10.88 4.74
N PHE A 208 -2.91 10.93 5.33
CA PHE A 208 -3.11 11.42 6.72
C PHE A 208 -2.27 10.62 7.73
N ARG A 209 -2.26 9.29 7.59
CA ARG A 209 -1.47 8.39 8.44
C ARG A 209 0.03 8.62 8.28
N ILE A 210 0.53 8.75 7.06
CA ILE A 210 1.95 9.03 6.77
C ILE A 210 2.38 10.38 7.34
N CYS A 211 1.54 11.40 7.25
CA CYS A 211 1.79 12.72 7.81
C CYS A 211 1.57 12.80 9.34
N ASN A 212 1.18 11.72 10.00
CA ASN A 212 0.80 11.68 11.43
C ASN A 212 -0.28 12.70 11.81
N ILE A 213 -1.19 13.03 10.88
CA ILE A 213 -2.33 13.93 11.13
C ILE A 213 -3.46 13.15 11.81
N GLN A 214 -3.81 11.99 11.24
CA GLN A 214 -4.84 11.09 11.78
C GLN A 214 -4.48 9.65 11.45
N MET A 215 -4.57 8.77 12.44
CA MET A 215 -4.22 7.35 12.32
C MET A 215 -5.41 6.52 11.88
N PHE A 216 -5.73 6.57 10.58
CA PHE A 216 -6.75 5.69 9.99
C PHE A 216 -6.25 4.24 9.93
N HIS A 217 -7.13 3.29 10.23
CA HIS A 217 -6.91 1.85 10.04
C HIS A 217 -7.13 1.49 8.56
N VAL A 218 -6.19 1.87 7.69
CA VAL A 218 -6.37 1.77 6.23
C VAL A 218 -6.63 0.34 5.79
N ALA A 219 -6.05 -0.66 6.46
CA ALA A 219 -6.30 -2.06 6.13
C ALA A 219 -7.75 -2.48 6.44
N ASN A 220 -8.40 -1.89 7.45
CA ASN A 220 -9.82 -2.12 7.74
C ASN A 220 -10.75 -1.47 6.68
N MET A 221 -10.24 -0.53 5.89
CA MET A 221 -10.99 0.07 4.78
C MET A 221 -10.91 -0.76 3.48
N LEU A 222 -10.01 -1.74 3.37
CA LEU A 222 -9.80 -2.53 2.15
C LEU A 222 -11.04 -3.26 1.61
N PRO A 223 -11.96 -3.80 2.43
CA PRO A 223 -13.19 -4.41 1.93
C PRO A 223 -14.04 -3.45 1.09
N ALA A 224 -13.92 -2.14 1.29
CA ALA A 224 -14.63 -1.15 0.48
C ALA A 224 -14.27 -1.25 -1.02
N LEU A 225 -13.03 -1.60 -1.37
CA LEU A 225 -12.62 -1.81 -2.76
C LEU A 225 -13.38 -2.96 -3.42
N PHE A 226 -13.63 -4.04 -2.69
CA PHE A 226 -14.38 -5.19 -3.20
C PHE A 226 -15.88 -4.90 -3.30
N LEU A 227 -16.41 -4.06 -2.40
CA LEU A 227 -17.82 -3.64 -2.40
C LEU A 227 -18.12 -2.55 -3.43
N ALA A 228 -17.14 -1.76 -3.84
CA ALA A 228 -17.32 -0.62 -4.73
C ALA A 228 -18.02 -1.01 -6.03
N MET A 229 -17.59 -2.10 -6.67
CA MET A 229 -18.14 -2.53 -7.95
C MET A 229 -19.56 -3.09 -7.84
N PRO A 230 -19.87 -4.04 -6.94
CA PRO A 230 -21.24 -4.55 -6.78
C PRO A 230 -22.23 -3.46 -6.39
N ILE A 231 -21.84 -2.54 -5.48
CA ILE A 231 -22.72 -1.45 -5.04
C ILE A 231 -22.92 -0.41 -6.16
N SER A 232 -21.87 -0.08 -6.92
CA SER A 232 -21.97 0.79 -8.08
C SER A 232 -22.88 0.20 -9.15
N HIS A 233 -22.74 -1.08 -9.45
CA HIS A 233 -23.61 -1.77 -10.39
C HIS A 233 -25.07 -1.76 -9.94
N PHE A 234 -25.33 -2.09 -8.67
CA PHE A 234 -26.66 -2.03 -8.10
C PHE A 234 -27.25 -0.61 -8.22
N TRP A 235 -26.47 0.40 -7.84
CA TRP A 235 -26.91 1.80 -7.90
C TRP A 235 -27.28 2.22 -9.32
N SER A 236 -26.43 1.96 -10.30
CA SER A 236 -26.67 2.31 -11.71
C SER A 236 -27.81 1.53 -12.37
N THR A 237 -28.23 0.40 -11.76
CA THR A 237 -29.34 -0.41 -12.28
C THR A 237 -30.70 0.06 -11.77
N PHE A 238 -30.75 0.59 -10.54
CA PHE A 238 -32.01 0.91 -9.86
C PHE A 238 -32.26 2.41 -9.70
N PHE A 239 -31.24 3.22 -9.87
CA PHE A 239 -31.30 4.70 -9.74
C PHE A 239 -30.62 5.39 -10.92
#